data_08c5569b35e8bd4bdd189f9ce01e974a
#
_entry.id   08c5569b35e8bd4bdd189f9ce01e974a
#
_cell.length_a   1.000
_cell.length_b   1.000
_cell.length_c   1.000
_cell.angle_alpha   90.00
_cell.angle_beta   90.00
_cell.angle_gamma   90.00
#
_symmetry.space_group_name_H-M   'P 1'
#
loop_
_entity.id
_entity.type
_entity.pdbx_description
1 polymer ?
#
loop_
_entity_poly.entity_id
_entity_poly.type
_entity_poly.pdbx_seq_one_letter_code
_entity_poly.pdbx_strand_id
1 'polypeptide(L)'
;MISKTDYSTTSKIGLVPSASDSAAKRHVPPLGASSTFFPRVQLTTQTILTCVMFLGTMVVLRMDMLMCLFITLAIATFYRMYSGEGARKSDPVMLPVWIFLALFTKGPVGLLMPPLAIAVFLAVKRDWKGFRKYLGLKTWGIIAGLAAIWLTCVWFEGGAEYIDNLLFKQTMGRAVNAFTHAKPFWFYLVSIWWCLAPYCLLLIGSLVVSLIPARHLPSDKAAGTSDSSHTPSSKRSDLEILLLCAIVSTIVMLSCFSSKLPIYLVPVFPFIVYLLPVLLGRTGERRWMPWAVGIFNVLFIIVGAGALLILLGAVSVPAVNELLNEYSFAREIPVINGIIHLTIANCIGLWFLVKRKCWNIPSFLLGAGLLLAVFSASAIIRDVNPYIGYGSICAKVPEGTQVATVFLHRPKNIDTYIGRQITDYGKDCDKLAEDIGEASASGSEARHLTIVTRRSRLESEPLLQEIFKSGTAVIHSGPYCLTTVTIR
;
A
#
# COMPACT_ATOMS: atom_id res chain seq x y z
N MET A 1 -38.31 49.29 -46.21
CA MET A 1 -37.52 49.70 -47.39
C MET A 1 -36.43 48.63 -47.58
N ILE A 2 -36.61 47.78 -48.54
CA ILE A 2 -35.84 47.58 -49.78
C ILE A 2 -34.45 46.95 -49.43
N SER A 3 -33.95 45.86 -50.00
CA SER A 3 -34.28 45.03 -51.17
C SER A 3 -33.41 43.75 -51.15
N LYS A 4 -33.92 42.67 -51.67
CA LYS A 4 -33.27 41.46 -52.13
C LYS A 4 -32.15 41.74 -53.13
N THR A 5 -31.17 40.87 -53.24
CA THR A 5 -30.81 40.29 -54.54
C THR A 5 -29.97 39.02 -54.37
N ASP A 6 -30.49 37.96 -55.00
CA ASP A 6 -29.77 36.72 -55.35
C ASP A 6 -28.71 36.98 -56.42
N TYR A 7 -27.67 36.14 -56.50
CA TYR A 7 -27.13 35.62 -57.76
C TYR A 7 -26.40 34.29 -57.57
N SER A 8 -26.87 33.29 -58.25
CA SER A 8 -26.26 32.01 -58.56
C SER A 8 -25.19 32.12 -59.65
N THR A 9 -24.21 31.29 -59.70
CA THR A 9 -23.90 30.34 -60.79
C THR A 9 -22.48 29.76 -60.72
N THR A 10 -22.42 28.48 -60.65
CA THR A 10 -21.57 27.46 -61.33
C THR A 10 -20.14 27.80 -61.76
N SER A 11 -19.19 26.95 -61.35
CA SER A 11 -18.43 26.15 -62.32
C SER A 11 -17.72 24.96 -61.66
N LYS A 12 -17.95 23.77 -62.25
CA LYS A 12 -17.25 22.52 -61.99
C LYS A 12 -15.84 22.59 -62.54
N ILE A 13 -14.85 22.21 -61.74
CA ILE A 13 -13.61 21.62 -62.25
C ILE A 13 -13.27 20.47 -61.34
N GLY A 14 -13.27 19.26 -61.93
CA GLY A 14 -12.87 18.03 -61.27
C GLY A 14 -11.35 17.93 -61.18
N LEU A 15 -10.87 17.45 -60.06
CA LEU A 15 -9.53 16.91 -59.91
C LEU A 15 -9.58 15.62 -59.15
N VAL A 16 -9.01 14.59 -59.76
CA VAL A 16 -8.85 13.21 -59.36
C VAL A 16 -8.18 13.10 -58.00
N PRO A 17 -8.63 12.20 -57.08
CA PRO A 17 -7.92 12.01 -55.78
C PRO A 17 -6.72 11.08 -55.99
N SER A 18 -5.52 11.57 -55.61
CA SER A 18 -4.33 10.75 -55.49
C SER A 18 -4.46 9.81 -54.30
N ALA A 19 -4.30 8.53 -54.57
CA ALA A 19 -4.21 7.49 -53.58
C ALA A 19 -2.88 7.56 -52.81
N SER A 20 -2.89 8.03 -51.59
CA SER A 20 -1.92 7.73 -50.56
C SER A 20 -2.30 8.48 -49.27
N ASP A 21 -3.07 7.83 -48.41
CA ASP A 21 -2.98 7.98 -46.94
C ASP A 21 -4.11 7.14 -46.30
N SER A 22 -3.97 5.82 -46.38
CA SER A 22 -4.71 4.92 -45.53
C SER A 22 -4.00 4.73 -44.18
N ALA A 23 -3.73 5.82 -43.45
CA ALA A 23 -3.58 5.78 -42.04
C ALA A 23 -5.00 5.74 -41.44
N ALA A 24 -5.51 4.53 -41.20
CA ALA A 24 -6.72 4.32 -40.44
C ALA A 24 -6.59 5.05 -39.10
N LYS A 25 -7.08 6.28 -39.01
CA LYS A 25 -7.37 6.96 -37.77
C LYS A 25 -8.31 6.05 -36.98
N ARG A 26 -7.76 5.26 -36.08
CA ARG A 26 -8.55 4.55 -35.05
C ARG A 26 -9.26 5.64 -34.26
N HIS A 27 -10.53 5.81 -34.50
CA HIS A 27 -11.43 6.63 -33.72
C HIS A 27 -11.54 5.94 -32.34
N VAL A 28 -10.63 6.28 -31.43
CA VAL A 28 -10.85 6.08 -30.01
C VAL A 28 -11.67 7.31 -29.61
N PRO A 29 -12.90 7.12 -29.09
CA PRO A 29 -13.69 8.27 -28.66
C PRO A 29 -12.87 9.03 -27.60
N PRO A 30 -12.84 10.36 -27.66
CA PRO A 30 -12.20 11.15 -26.62
C PRO A 30 -12.77 10.70 -25.28
N LEU A 31 -11.94 10.67 -24.23
CA LEU A 31 -12.35 10.56 -22.82
C LEU A 31 -13.25 11.76 -22.47
N GLY A 32 -14.23 11.97 -23.29
CA GLY A 32 -15.24 12.98 -23.16
C GLY A 32 -16.13 12.63 -21.98
N ALA A 33 -16.40 13.61 -21.17
CA ALA A 33 -17.27 13.66 -20.03
C ALA A 33 -18.61 12.93 -20.25
N SER A 34 -18.58 11.60 -20.33
CA SER A 34 -19.79 10.80 -20.18
C SER A 34 -20.18 10.84 -18.71
N SER A 35 -21.44 10.93 -18.43
CA SER A 35 -22.04 10.92 -17.10
C SER A 35 -21.56 9.75 -16.22
N THR A 36 -20.90 8.75 -16.81
CA THR A 36 -20.36 7.55 -16.16
C THR A 36 -18.87 7.63 -15.83
N PHE A 37 -18.12 8.62 -16.34
CA PHE A 37 -16.66 8.71 -16.10
C PHE A 37 -16.33 9.14 -14.66
N PHE A 38 -16.91 10.23 -14.18
CA PHE A 38 -16.69 10.74 -12.83
C PHE A 38 -17.00 9.71 -11.74
N PRO A 39 -18.16 9.03 -11.74
CA PRO A 39 -18.46 8.00 -10.76
C PRO A 39 -17.46 6.84 -10.75
N ARG A 40 -16.95 6.45 -11.93
CA ARG A 40 -15.95 5.35 -12.05
C ARG A 40 -14.59 5.73 -11.46
N VAL A 41 -14.10 6.94 -11.75
CA VAL A 41 -12.84 7.45 -11.18
C VAL A 41 -12.97 7.59 -9.67
N GLN A 42 -14.05 8.16 -9.18
CA GLN A 42 -14.30 8.32 -7.75
C GLN A 42 -14.33 6.98 -7.01
N LEU A 43 -15.05 6.00 -7.55
CA LEU A 43 -15.11 4.65 -7.00
C LEU A 43 -13.72 4.01 -6.95
N THR A 44 -12.94 4.14 -8.03
CA THR A 44 -11.59 3.58 -8.12
C THR A 44 -10.66 4.19 -7.07
N THR A 45 -10.66 5.52 -6.97
CA THR A 45 -9.83 6.25 -6.01
C THR A 45 -10.20 5.86 -4.58
N GLN A 46 -11.47 5.83 -4.25
CA GLN A 46 -11.93 5.45 -2.93
C GLN A 46 -11.58 3.99 -2.60
N THR A 47 -11.80 3.07 -3.53
CA THR A 47 -11.48 1.65 -3.34
C THR A 47 -10.01 1.45 -3.00
N ILE A 48 -9.08 2.11 -3.71
CA ILE A 48 -7.65 1.97 -3.39
C ILE A 48 -7.32 2.56 -2.02
N LEU A 49 -7.84 3.74 -1.70
CA LEU A 49 -7.57 4.43 -0.43
C LEU A 49 -8.08 3.67 0.80
N THR A 50 -9.10 2.83 0.64
CA THR A 50 -9.76 2.14 1.75
C THR A 50 -9.53 0.62 1.77
N CYS A 51 -8.70 0.08 0.85
CA CYS A 51 -8.14 -1.27 1.02
C CYS A 51 -7.26 -1.32 2.28
N VAL A 52 -7.45 -2.35 3.10
CA VAL A 52 -6.79 -2.49 4.42
C VAL A 52 -5.28 -2.28 4.34
N MET A 53 -4.60 -2.95 3.41
CA MET A 53 -3.14 -2.83 3.29
C MET A 53 -2.72 -1.45 2.82
N PHE A 54 -3.43 -0.85 1.86
CA PHE A 54 -3.11 0.48 1.34
C PHE A 54 -3.37 1.54 2.39
N LEU A 55 -4.53 1.49 3.06
CA LEU A 55 -4.89 2.37 4.17
C LEU A 55 -3.87 2.27 5.33
N GLY A 56 -3.52 1.05 5.74
CA GLY A 56 -2.53 0.83 6.80
C GLY A 56 -1.14 1.35 6.45
N THR A 57 -0.72 1.25 5.18
CA THR A 57 0.57 1.79 4.74
C THR A 57 0.57 3.30 4.56
N MET A 58 -0.58 3.93 4.33
CA MET A 58 -0.72 5.39 4.29
C MET A 58 -0.56 6.04 5.67
N VAL A 59 -1.07 5.39 6.70
CA VAL A 59 -1.02 5.91 8.08
C VAL A 59 0.40 5.77 8.66
N VAL A 60 1.17 4.79 8.20
CA VAL A 60 2.55 4.55 8.65
C VAL A 60 3.51 5.06 7.59
N LEU A 61 4.49 5.90 7.99
CA LEU A 61 5.53 6.38 7.09
C LEU A 61 6.37 5.20 6.55
N ARG A 62 6.14 4.83 5.29
CA ARG A 62 6.82 3.71 4.64
C ARG A 62 7.21 4.05 3.21
N MET A 63 8.40 3.62 2.84
CA MET A 63 8.94 3.81 1.48
C MET A 63 8.16 3.03 0.40
N ASP A 64 7.36 2.03 0.80
CA ASP A 64 6.57 1.20 -0.13
C ASP A 64 5.55 2.02 -0.94
N MET A 65 4.94 3.05 -0.32
CA MET A 65 3.99 3.93 -0.99
C MET A 65 4.67 4.79 -2.07
N LEU A 66 5.87 5.31 -1.77
CA LEU A 66 6.64 6.09 -2.73
C LEU A 66 7.11 5.24 -3.91
N MET A 67 7.58 4.01 -3.64
CA MET A 67 7.89 3.04 -4.67
C MET A 67 6.66 2.71 -5.55
N CYS A 68 5.50 2.49 -4.93
CA CYS A 68 4.23 2.25 -5.63
C CYS A 68 3.88 3.41 -6.59
N LEU A 69 4.05 4.66 -6.14
CA LEU A 69 3.84 5.85 -6.95
C LEU A 69 4.74 5.84 -8.20
N PHE A 70 6.04 5.64 -8.03
CA PHE A 70 6.98 5.66 -9.15
C PHE A 70 6.76 4.51 -10.15
N ILE A 71 6.43 3.31 -9.67
CA ILE A 71 6.04 2.18 -10.52
C ILE A 71 4.78 2.52 -11.32
N THR A 72 3.77 3.09 -10.68
CA THR A 72 2.52 3.50 -11.35
C THR A 72 2.78 4.57 -12.41
N LEU A 73 3.61 5.57 -12.11
CA LEU A 73 4.00 6.62 -13.04
C LEU A 73 4.81 6.05 -14.24
N ALA A 74 5.69 5.08 -14.00
CA ALA A 74 6.44 4.41 -15.08
C ALA A 74 5.49 3.68 -16.03
N ILE A 75 4.57 2.87 -15.53
CA ILE A 75 3.59 2.14 -16.35
C ILE A 75 2.63 3.09 -17.07
N ALA A 76 2.16 4.15 -16.41
CA ALA A 76 1.31 5.15 -17.03
C ALA A 76 2.05 5.92 -18.15
N THR A 77 3.34 6.28 -17.94
CA THR A 77 4.18 6.93 -18.94
C THR A 77 4.42 6.01 -20.13
N PHE A 78 4.72 4.74 -19.89
CA PHE A 78 4.84 3.75 -20.95
C PHE A 78 3.53 3.65 -21.76
N TYR A 79 2.37 3.55 -21.09
CA TYR A 79 1.09 3.44 -21.78
C TYR A 79 0.78 4.66 -22.65
N ARG A 80 1.03 5.88 -22.17
CA ARG A 80 0.90 7.11 -22.99
C ARG A 80 1.78 7.07 -24.25
N MET A 81 3.03 6.65 -24.12
CA MET A 81 3.93 6.51 -25.27
C MET A 81 3.49 5.41 -26.25
N TYR A 82 2.93 4.32 -25.73
CA TYR A 82 2.48 3.18 -26.53
C TYR A 82 1.19 3.49 -27.28
N SER A 83 0.18 4.05 -26.58
CA SER A 83 -1.10 4.42 -27.18
C SER A 83 -1.03 5.66 -28.07
N GLY A 84 -0.06 6.53 -27.84
CA GLY A 84 0.03 7.84 -28.48
C GLY A 84 -0.91 8.90 -27.87
N GLU A 85 -1.83 8.50 -26.99
CA GLU A 85 -2.78 9.39 -26.36
C GLU A 85 -2.14 10.15 -25.20
N GLY A 86 -2.14 11.49 -25.28
CA GLY A 86 -1.54 12.35 -24.27
C GLY A 86 -0.02 12.18 -24.12
N ALA A 87 0.66 11.64 -25.14
CA ALA A 87 2.11 11.48 -25.14
C ALA A 87 2.81 12.84 -25.09
N ARG A 88 3.80 12.96 -24.22
CA ARG A 88 4.60 14.17 -24.01
C ARG A 88 5.99 13.98 -24.58
N LYS A 89 6.62 15.06 -25.04
CA LYS A 89 8.01 15.03 -25.53
C LYS A 89 9.01 14.56 -24.46
N SER A 90 8.67 14.76 -23.18
CA SER A 90 9.48 14.33 -22.03
C SER A 90 9.33 12.85 -21.68
N ASP A 91 8.28 12.16 -22.12
CA ASP A 91 7.98 10.77 -21.70
C ASP A 91 9.14 9.79 -21.96
N PRO A 92 9.92 9.86 -23.06
CA PRO A 92 11.07 9.00 -23.28
C PRO A 92 12.21 9.16 -22.26
N VAL A 93 12.26 10.30 -21.56
CA VAL A 93 13.21 10.57 -20.47
C VAL A 93 12.55 10.28 -19.12
N MET A 94 11.26 10.58 -18.97
CA MET A 94 10.54 10.36 -17.72
C MET A 94 10.37 8.87 -17.39
N LEU A 95 10.20 8.01 -18.38
CA LEU A 95 10.08 6.56 -18.13
C LEU A 95 11.30 6.00 -17.37
N PRO A 96 12.55 6.14 -17.85
CA PRO A 96 13.71 5.67 -17.09
C PRO A 96 13.92 6.42 -15.77
N VAL A 97 13.54 7.69 -15.66
CA VAL A 97 13.59 8.44 -14.39
C VAL A 97 12.67 7.82 -13.36
N TRP A 98 11.42 7.50 -13.71
CA TRP A 98 10.50 6.85 -12.78
C TRP A 98 10.97 5.44 -12.36
N ILE A 99 11.56 4.69 -13.28
CA ILE A 99 12.15 3.38 -12.97
C ILE A 99 13.33 3.54 -12.00
N PHE A 100 14.21 4.53 -12.24
CA PHE A 100 15.33 4.82 -11.34
C PHE A 100 14.83 5.26 -9.96
N LEU A 101 13.84 6.14 -9.87
CA LEU A 101 13.28 6.57 -8.59
C LEU A 101 12.63 5.42 -7.82
N ALA A 102 12.01 4.47 -8.51
CA ALA A 102 11.51 3.25 -7.87
C ALA A 102 12.65 2.37 -7.32
N LEU A 103 13.75 2.23 -8.07
CA LEU A 103 14.99 1.57 -7.60
C LEU A 103 15.55 2.30 -6.37
N PHE A 104 15.71 3.62 -6.45
CA PHE A 104 16.24 4.46 -5.38
C PHE A 104 15.44 4.33 -4.08
N THR A 105 14.11 4.21 -4.19
CA THR A 105 13.22 4.14 -3.03
C THR A 105 13.36 2.85 -2.22
N LYS A 106 13.48 1.70 -2.88
CA LYS A 106 13.47 0.39 -2.17
C LYS A 106 14.38 -0.68 -2.78
N GLY A 107 15.23 -0.34 -3.72
CA GLY A 107 16.19 -1.26 -4.30
C GLY A 107 15.63 -2.09 -5.48
N PRO A 108 16.19 -3.31 -5.73
CA PRO A 108 16.02 -4.05 -6.98
C PRO A 108 14.58 -4.34 -7.40
N VAL A 109 13.65 -4.49 -6.45
CA VAL A 109 12.23 -4.74 -6.74
C VAL A 109 11.63 -3.59 -7.55
N GLY A 110 11.95 -2.33 -7.19
CA GLY A 110 11.51 -1.14 -7.92
C GLY A 110 12.06 -1.09 -9.34
N LEU A 111 13.30 -1.54 -9.55
CA LEU A 111 13.92 -1.62 -10.87
C LEU A 111 13.28 -2.70 -11.75
N LEU A 112 12.92 -3.85 -11.17
CA LEU A 112 12.49 -5.02 -11.94
C LEU A 112 11.01 -4.95 -12.36
N MET A 113 10.14 -4.41 -11.50
CA MET A 113 8.69 -4.44 -11.74
C MET A 113 8.26 -3.76 -13.04
N PRO A 114 8.56 -2.46 -13.30
CA PRO A 114 8.09 -1.80 -14.50
C PRO A 114 8.65 -2.40 -15.80
N PRO A 115 9.99 -2.64 -15.94
CA PRO A 115 10.51 -3.25 -17.17
C PRO A 115 9.97 -4.65 -17.42
N LEU A 116 9.76 -5.48 -16.38
CA LEU A 116 9.18 -6.81 -16.51
C LEU A 116 7.75 -6.74 -17.03
N ALA A 117 6.91 -5.86 -16.45
CA ALA A 117 5.54 -5.68 -16.89
C ALA A 117 5.47 -5.20 -18.35
N ILE A 118 6.32 -4.23 -18.73
CA ILE A 118 6.44 -3.71 -20.10
C ILE A 118 6.90 -4.83 -21.05
N ALA A 119 7.93 -5.59 -20.67
CA ALA A 119 8.47 -6.67 -21.48
C ALA A 119 7.42 -7.78 -21.74
N VAL A 120 6.72 -8.22 -20.69
CA VAL A 120 5.64 -9.21 -20.81
C VAL A 120 4.51 -8.68 -21.71
N PHE A 121 4.11 -7.41 -21.54
CA PHE A 121 3.11 -6.79 -22.40
C PHE A 121 3.53 -6.76 -23.88
N LEU A 122 4.75 -6.31 -24.18
CA LEU A 122 5.27 -6.27 -25.55
C LEU A 122 5.41 -7.66 -26.15
N ALA A 123 5.80 -8.67 -25.37
CA ALA A 123 5.85 -10.07 -25.80
C ALA A 123 4.44 -10.60 -26.14
N VAL A 124 3.43 -10.33 -25.29
CA VAL A 124 2.03 -10.72 -25.55
C VAL A 124 1.50 -10.04 -26.82
N LYS A 125 1.87 -8.78 -27.05
CA LYS A 125 1.51 -8.03 -28.25
C LYS A 125 2.36 -8.38 -29.47
N ARG A 126 3.44 -9.17 -29.31
CA ARG A 126 4.44 -9.50 -30.33
C ARG A 126 5.12 -8.27 -30.95
N ASP A 127 5.23 -7.19 -30.18
CA ASP A 127 5.88 -5.95 -30.61
C ASP A 127 7.38 -5.96 -30.28
N TRP A 128 8.16 -6.66 -31.06
CA TRP A 128 9.62 -6.76 -30.90
C TRP A 128 10.35 -5.44 -31.14
N LYS A 129 9.76 -4.53 -31.95
CA LYS A 129 10.30 -3.18 -32.16
C LYS A 129 10.14 -2.32 -30.92
N GLY A 130 9.05 -2.51 -30.18
CA GLY A 130 8.76 -1.86 -28.91
C GLY A 130 9.84 -2.15 -27.86
N PHE A 131 10.41 -3.35 -27.81
CA PHE A 131 11.51 -3.66 -26.88
C PHE A 131 12.70 -2.69 -27.05
N ARG A 132 13.17 -2.47 -28.27
CA ARG A 132 14.27 -1.52 -28.52
C ARG A 132 13.86 -0.08 -28.27
N LYS A 133 12.62 0.27 -28.55
CA LYS A 133 12.09 1.64 -28.37
C LYS A 133 11.93 2.02 -26.89
N TYR A 134 11.37 1.15 -26.06
CA TYR A 134 11.00 1.47 -24.69
C TYR A 134 12.00 0.93 -23.63
N LEU A 135 12.60 -0.23 -23.88
CA LEU A 135 13.57 -0.88 -23.00
C LEU A 135 14.96 -0.97 -23.66
N GLY A 136 15.25 -0.12 -24.64
CA GLY A 136 16.53 -0.10 -25.36
C GLY A 136 17.63 0.61 -24.59
N LEU A 137 18.78 0.77 -25.28
CA LEU A 137 20.02 1.30 -24.70
C LEU A 137 19.84 2.68 -24.10
N LYS A 138 18.97 3.55 -24.69
CA LYS A 138 18.68 4.88 -24.15
C LYS A 138 18.06 4.81 -22.74
N THR A 139 17.10 3.94 -22.54
CA THR A 139 16.42 3.76 -21.25
C THR A 139 17.39 3.28 -20.19
N TRP A 140 18.14 2.22 -20.48
CA TRP A 140 19.14 1.67 -19.55
C TRP A 140 20.31 2.60 -19.34
N GLY A 141 20.75 3.35 -20.36
CA GLY A 141 21.81 4.37 -20.25
C GLY A 141 21.42 5.50 -19.28
N ILE A 142 20.18 5.98 -19.33
CA ILE A 142 19.69 7.01 -18.38
C ILE A 142 19.62 6.44 -16.96
N ILE A 143 19.10 5.23 -16.77
CA ILE A 143 19.06 4.57 -15.46
C ILE A 143 20.47 4.40 -14.90
N ALA A 144 21.41 3.89 -15.71
CA ALA A 144 22.80 3.67 -15.30
C ALA A 144 23.49 5.01 -14.96
N GLY A 145 23.27 6.07 -15.76
CA GLY A 145 23.80 7.39 -15.49
C GLY A 145 23.31 7.98 -14.16
N LEU A 146 21.99 7.89 -13.89
CA LEU A 146 21.43 8.34 -12.62
C LEU A 146 21.93 7.50 -11.44
N ALA A 147 22.06 6.18 -11.61
CA ALA A 147 22.63 5.29 -10.61
C ALA A 147 24.12 5.61 -10.33
N ALA A 148 24.90 5.90 -11.37
CA ALA A 148 26.29 6.30 -11.22
C ALA A 148 26.45 7.62 -10.46
N ILE A 149 25.64 8.63 -10.79
CA ILE A 149 25.61 9.90 -10.05
C ILE A 149 25.31 9.64 -8.58
N TRP A 150 24.25 8.88 -8.29
CA TRP A 150 23.87 8.54 -6.92
C TRP A 150 24.98 7.81 -6.16
N LEU A 151 25.57 6.75 -6.76
CA LEU A 151 26.65 5.99 -6.13
C LEU A 151 27.90 6.85 -5.90
N THR A 152 28.18 7.81 -6.80
CA THR A 152 29.29 8.76 -6.63
C THR A 152 29.06 9.66 -5.41
N CYS A 153 27.84 10.20 -5.24
CA CYS A 153 27.48 10.98 -4.05
C CYS A 153 27.63 10.14 -2.76
N VAL A 154 27.14 8.89 -2.78
CA VAL A 154 27.27 7.96 -1.65
C VAL A 154 28.73 7.64 -1.33
N TRP A 155 29.58 7.50 -2.36
CA TRP A 155 31.01 7.28 -2.17
C TRP A 155 31.68 8.43 -1.42
N PHE A 156 31.38 9.67 -1.81
CA PHE A 156 31.98 10.84 -1.16
C PHE A 156 31.53 11.01 0.29
N GLU A 157 30.30 10.59 0.63
CA GLU A 157 29.75 10.76 1.98
C GLU A 157 30.00 9.56 2.91
N GLY A 158 29.86 8.34 2.39
CA GLY A 158 29.89 7.10 3.16
C GLY A 158 31.11 6.20 2.93
N GLY A 159 31.95 6.53 1.94
CA GLY A 159 33.14 5.76 1.60
C GLY A 159 32.85 4.40 0.96
N ALA A 160 33.92 3.64 0.68
CA ALA A 160 33.86 2.33 0.04
C ALA A 160 33.13 1.29 0.89
N GLU A 161 33.30 1.32 2.21
CA GLU A 161 32.68 0.37 3.12
C GLU A 161 31.15 0.45 3.13
N TYR A 162 30.61 1.66 3.04
CA TYR A 162 29.17 1.86 2.94
C TYR A 162 28.61 1.31 1.63
N ILE A 163 29.29 1.52 0.50
CA ILE A 163 28.86 0.97 -0.81
C ILE A 163 28.92 -0.55 -0.80
N ASP A 164 29.99 -1.16 -0.25
CA ASP A 164 30.10 -2.61 -0.13
C ASP A 164 28.93 -3.18 0.70
N ASN A 165 28.63 -2.56 1.82
CA ASN A 165 27.52 -2.94 2.67
C ASN A 165 26.16 -2.80 1.95
N LEU A 166 25.96 -1.72 1.19
CA LEU A 166 24.72 -1.45 0.45
C LEU A 166 24.50 -2.45 -0.69
N LEU A 167 25.53 -2.67 -1.52
CA LEU A 167 25.41 -3.50 -2.72
C LEU A 167 25.46 -4.99 -2.40
N PHE A 168 26.38 -5.43 -1.54
CA PHE A 168 26.60 -6.85 -1.30
C PHE A 168 25.84 -7.37 -0.09
N LYS A 169 25.98 -6.76 1.09
CA LYS A 169 25.30 -7.28 2.30
C LYS A 169 23.80 -7.04 2.29
N GLN A 170 23.35 -5.81 1.96
CA GLN A 170 21.93 -5.50 2.01
C GLN A 170 21.15 -5.95 0.78
N THR A 171 21.75 -5.93 -0.39
CA THR A 171 21.03 -6.26 -1.63
C THR A 171 21.17 -7.73 -1.98
N MET A 172 22.39 -8.25 -2.17
CA MET A 172 22.59 -9.64 -2.53
C MET A 172 22.37 -10.60 -1.35
N GLY A 173 22.83 -10.26 -0.16
CA GLY A 173 22.64 -11.09 1.04
C GLY A 173 21.16 -11.34 1.36
N ARG A 174 20.29 -10.33 1.19
CA ARG A 174 18.84 -10.48 1.37
C ARG A 174 18.15 -11.22 0.22
N ALA A 175 18.67 -11.16 -0.99
CA ALA A 175 18.11 -11.86 -2.14
C ALA A 175 18.36 -13.37 -2.07
N VAL A 176 19.55 -13.78 -1.61
CA VAL A 176 20.01 -15.18 -1.61
C VAL A 176 19.73 -15.87 -0.27
N ASN A 177 20.00 -15.21 0.85
CA ASN A 177 19.87 -15.78 2.19
C ASN A 177 18.76 -15.06 2.99
N ALA A 178 17.50 -15.44 2.73
CA ALA A 178 16.39 -15.01 3.55
C ALA A 178 16.36 -15.78 4.87
N PHE A 179 17.19 -15.40 5.85
CA PHE A 179 17.19 -15.98 7.21
C PHE A 179 15.89 -15.66 7.98
N THR A 180 15.15 -14.66 7.55
CA THR A 180 13.89 -14.24 8.17
C THR A 180 12.80 -14.09 7.11
N HIS A 181 11.55 -14.49 7.46
CA HIS A 181 10.36 -14.38 6.60
C HIS A 181 10.33 -15.31 5.37
N ALA A 182 11.01 -16.46 5.39
CA ALA A 182 10.81 -17.50 4.38
C ALA A 182 9.34 -17.95 4.36
N LYS A 183 8.68 -17.85 3.22
CA LYS A 183 7.27 -18.21 3.02
C LYS A 183 7.10 -19.01 1.74
N PRO A 184 6.08 -19.91 1.66
CA PRO A 184 5.84 -20.73 0.48
C PRO A 184 5.52 -19.90 -0.76
N PHE A 185 5.66 -20.51 -1.93
CA PHE A 185 5.43 -19.88 -3.24
C PHE A 185 4.03 -19.23 -3.35
N TRP A 186 3.01 -19.90 -2.84
CA TRP A 186 1.61 -19.43 -2.90
C TRP A 186 1.24 -18.35 -1.86
N PHE A 187 2.18 -17.88 -1.08
CA PHE A 187 1.95 -16.90 -0.01
C PHE A 187 1.14 -15.68 -0.48
N TYR A 188 1.46 -15.13 -1.65
CA TYR A 188 0.77 -13.95 -2.17
C TYR A 188 -0.63 -14.25 -2.67
N LEU A 189 -0.92 -15.47 -3.15
CA LEU A 189 -2.27 -15.89 -3.52
C LEU A 189 -3.22 -15.95 -2.33
N VAL A 190 -2.70 -16.23 -1.14
CA VAL A 190 -3.45 -16.19 0.12
C VAL A 190 -3.52 -14.78 0.68
N SER A 191 -2.38 -14.08 0.69
CA SER A 191 -2.30 -12.74 1.31
C SER A 191 -3.14 -11.69 0.58
N ILE A 192 -3.32 -11.80 -0.74
CA ILE A 192 -4.04 -10.82 -1.55
C ILE A 192 -5.49 -10.63 -1.10
N TRP A 193 -6.12 -11.68 -0.55
CA TRP A 193 -7.52 -11.63 -0.10
C TRP A 193 -7.74 -10.62 1.01
N TRP A 194 -6.97 -10.71 2.08
CA TRP A 194 -7.11 -9.77 3.20
C TRP A 194 -6.46 -8.41 2.92
N CYS A 195 -5.40 -8.38 2.10
CA CYS A 195 -4.76 -7.12 1.71
C CYS A 195 -5.70 -6.20 0.92
N LEU A 196 -6.55 -6.77 0.06
CA LEU A 196 -7.54 -6.05 -0.73
C LEU A 196 -8.90 -5.89 -0.02
N ALA A 197 -9.07 -6.44 1.20
CA ALA A 197 -10.29 -6.25 1.94
C ALA A 197 -10.58 -4.75 2.14
N PRO A 198 -11.84 -4.34 2.15
CA PRO A 198 -13.07 -5.10 2.01
C PRO A 198 -13.51 -5.35 0.55
N TYR A 199 -12.73 -4.98 -0.43
CA TYR A 199 -13.09 -5.10 -1.85
C TYR A 199 -12.52 -6.35 -2.53
N CYS A 200 -11.92 -7.27 -1.78
CA CYS A 200 -11.21 -8.43 -2.33
C CYS A 200 -12.10 -9.27 -3.27
N LEU A 201 -13.35 -9.53 -2.90
CA LEU A 201 -14.28 -10.28 -3.75
C LEU A 201 -14.56 -9.56 -5.07
N LEU A 202 -14.76 -8.24 -5.02
CA LEU A 202 -15.02 -7.42 -6.19
C LEU A 202 -13.79 -7.33 -7.10
N LEU A 203 -12.62 -7.07 -6.53
CA LEU A 203 -11.38 -6.86 -7.28
C LEU A 203 -10.81 -8.17 -7.84
N ILE A 204 -10.78 -9.23 -7.03
CA ILE A 204 -10.32 -10.55 -7.47
C ILE A 204 -11.30 -11.15 -8.46
N GLY A 205 -12.60 -10.99 -8.23
CA GLY A 205 -13.62 -11.38 -9.18
C GLY A 205 -13.45 -10.67 -10.54
N SER A 206 -13.12 -9.38 -10.53
CA SER A 206 -12.83 -8.62 -11.75
C SER A 206 -11.56 -9.12 -12.44
N LEU A 207 -10.52 -9.45 -11.70
CA LEU A 207 -9.30 -10.04 -12.24
C LEU A 207 -9.58 -11.39 -12.90
N VAL A 208 -10.32 -12.28 -12.23
CA VAL A 208 -10.68 -13.60 -12.76
C VAL A 208 -11.51 -13.45 -14.05
N VAL A 209 -12.52 -12.58 -14.05
CA VAL A 209 -13.35 -12.33 -15.25
C VAL A 209 -12.52 -11.76 -16.40
N SER A 210 -11.53 -10.90 -16.11
CA SER A 210 -10.62 -10.37 -17.13
C SER A 210 -9.67 -11.42 -17.71
N LEU A 211 -9.33 -12.46 -16.94
CA LEU A 211 -8.49 -13.57 -17.42
C LEU A 211 -9.29 -14.54 -18.33
N ILE A 212 -10.61 -14.65 -18.17
CA ILE A 212 -11.45 -15.53 -18.99
C ILE A 212 -11.56 -14.96 -20.42
N PRO A 213 -11.33 -15.76 -21.48
CA PRO A 213 -11.54 -15.32 -22.84
C PRO A 213 -12.99 -14.85 -23.06
N ALA A 214 -13.17 -13.74 -23.78
CA ALA A 214 -14.48 -13.10 -23.97
C ALA A 214 -15.55 -14.05 -24.57
N ARG A 215 -15.14 -15.02 -25.41
CA ARG A 215 -16.00 -16.04 -25.99
C ARG A 215 -16.66 -17.02 -25.01
N HIS A 216 -16.09 -17.12 -23.77
CA HIS A 216 -16.60 -18.02 -22.73
C HIS A 216 -17.36 -17.26 -21.62
N LEU A 217 -17.45 -15.93 -21.73
CA LEU A 217 -18.22 -15.15 -20.78
C LEU A 217 -19.72 -15.30 -21.12
N PRO A 218 -20.56 -15.77 -20.18
CA PRO A 218 -22.00 -15.77 -20.37
C PRO A 218 -22.48 -14.36 -20.76
N SER A 219 -23.29 -14.24 -21.80
CA SER A 219 -23.97 -13.00 -22.11
C SER A 219 -25.07 -12.79 -21.08
N ASP A 220 -24.70 -12.23 -19.91
CA ASP A 220 -25.72 -11.74 -19.00
C ASP A 220 -26.37 -10.53 -19.67
N LYS A 221 -27.58 -10.74 -20.19
CA LYS A 221 -28.44 -9.65 -20.67
C LYS A 221 -28.52 -8.66 -19.48
N ALA A 222 -28.01 -7.47 -19.71
CA ALA A 222 -27.98 -6.40 -18.70
C ALA A 222 -29.39 -6.28 -18.10
N ALA A 223 -29.44 -6.35 -16.77
CA ALA A 223 -30.66 -6.09 -16.03
C ALA A 223 -31.05 -4.61 -16.23
N GLY A 224 -31.92 -4.35 -17.20
CA GLY A 224 -32.82 -3.22 -17.15
C GLY A 224 -32.32 -1.82 -17.51
N THR A 225 -31.20 -1.63 -18.22
CA THR A 225 -30.86 -0.32 -18.79
C THR A 225 -30.95 -0.36 -20.30
N SER A 226 -31.98 0.33 -20.83
CA SER A 226 -32.29 0.45 -22.24
C SER A 226 -31.39 1.45 -22.99
N ASP A 227 -30.10 1.53 -22.64
CA ASP A 227 -29.13 2.33 -23.40
C ASP A 227 -28.41 1.44 -24.40
N SER A 228 -28.99 1.37 -25.61
CA SER A 228 -28.64 0.49 -26.71
C SER A 228 -27.40 0.91 -27.52
N SER A 229 -26.51 1.73 -26.97
CA SER A 229 -25.35 2.27 -27.72
C SER A 229 -24.01 1.57 -27.47
N HIS A 230 -23.92 0.61 -26.55
CA HIS A 230 -22.67 -0.12 -26.29
C HIS A 230 -22.81 -1.61 -26.60
N THR A 231 -22.50 -2.01 -27.82
CA THR A 231 -22.18 -3.41 -28.12
C THR A 231 -20.93 -3.81 -27.36
N PRO A 232 -20.99 -4.85 -26.50
CA PRO A 232 -19.80 -5.30 -25.72
C PRO A 232 -18.68 -5.68 -26.71
N SER A 233 -17.55 -5.01 -26.62
CA SER A 233 -16.39 -5.35 -27.45
C SER A 233 -15.83 -6.70 -27.02
N SER A 234 -15.79 -7.66 -27.91
CA SER A 234 -15.21 -8.98 -27.71
C SER A 234 -13.68 -8.93 -27.48
N LYS A 235 -13.01 -7.83 -27.86
CA LYS A 235 -11.55 -7.68 -27.75
C LYS A 235 -11.18 -6.92 -26.49
N ARG A 236 -10.15 -7.41 -25.77
CA ARG A 236 -9.52 -6.67 -24.66
C ARG A 236 -8.83 -5.43 -25.19
N SER A 237 -8.94 -4.32 -24.45
CA SER A 237 -8.17 -3.12 -24.75
C SER A 237 -6.69 -3.33 -24.44
N ASP A 238 -5.81 -2.53 -25.06
CA ASP A 238 -4.37 -2.57 -24.78
C ASP A 238 -4.08 -2.23 -23.30
N LEU A 239 -4.88 -1.33 -22.73
CA LEU A 239 -4.80 -1.01 -21.30
C LEU A 239 -5.13 -2.22 -20.43
N GLU A 240 -6.21 -2.95 -20.73
CA GLU A 240 -6.56 -4.16 -19.97
C GLU A 240 -5.45 -5.21 -20.02
N ILE A 241 -4.86 -5.43 -21.20
CA ILE A 241 -3.75 -6.37 -21.37
C ILE A 241 -2.53 -5.91 -20.57
N LEU A 242 -2.19 -4.61 -20.59
CA LEU A 242 -1.07 -4.06 -19.83
C LEU A 242 -1.28 -4.23 -18.32
N LEU A 243 -2.46 -3.90 -17.81
CA LEU A 243 -2.78 -4.07 -16.39
C LEU A 243 -2.67 -5.54 -15.96
N LEU A 244 -3.19 -6.48 -16.76
CA LEU A 244 -3.06 -7.92 -16.50
C LEU A 244 -1.60 -8.36 -16.52
N CYS A 245 -0.81 -7.91 -17.49
CA CYS A 245 0.62 -8.21 -17.56
C CYS A 245 1.36 -7.67 -16.31
N ALA A 246 1.06 -6.44 -15.89
CA ALA A 246 1.66 -5.85 -14.71
C ALA A 246 1.30 -6.63 -13.42
N ILE A 247 0.03 -7.01 -13.25
CA ILE A 247 -0.45 -7.78 -12.09
C ILE A 247 0.23 -9.16 -12.06
N VAL A 248 0.08 -9.93 -13.14
CA VAL A 248 0.52 -11.33 -13.17
C VAL A 248 2.04 -11.42 -13.07
N SER A 249 2.77 -10.63 -13.89
CA SER A 249 4.24 -10.66 -13.89
C SER A 249 4.83 -10.27 -12.53
N THR A 250 4.23 -9.29 -11.86
CA THR A 250 4.68 -8.86 -10.55
C THR A 250 4.41 -9.91 -9.48
N ILE A 251 3.21 -10.50 -9.42
CA ILE A 251 2.88 -11.55 -8.45
C ILE A 251 3.81 -12.76 -8.64
N VAL A 252 4.03 -13.18 -9.89
CA VAL A 252 4.95 -14.28 -10.20
C VAL A 252 6.37 -13.94 -9.76
N MET A 253 6.88 -12.76 -10.11
CA MET A 253 8.22 -12.32 -9.73
C MET A 253 8.37 -12.30 -8.20
N LEU A 254 7.44 -11.71 -7.46
CA LEU A 254 7.48 -11.68 -6.00
C LEU A 254 7.41 -13.08 -5.38
N SER A 255 6.67 -14.00 -6.00
CA SER A 255 6.55 -15.39 -5.54
C SER A 255 7.85 -16.18 -5.69
N CYS A 256 8.74 -15.78 -6.60
CA CYS A 256 10.05 -16.39 -6.78
C CYS A 256 11.07 -16.02 -5.67
N PHE A 257 10.87 -14.89 -4.98
CA PHE A 257 11.75 -14.52 -3.85
C PHE A 257 11.42 -15.34 -2.60
N SER A 258 12.46 -15.74 -1.83
CA SER A 258 12.30 -16.51 -0.60
C SER A 258 11.64 -15.70 0.52
N SER A 259 12.11 -14.47 0.74
CA SER A 259 11.55 -13.57 1.74
C SER A 259 10.28 -12.88 1.24
N LYS A 260 9.16 -13.11 1.91
CA LYS A 260 7.85 -12.60 1.50
C LYS A 260 7.17 -11.86 2.64
N LEU A 261 6.75 -10.63 2.35
CA LEU A 261 5.89 -9.82 3.22
C LEU A 261 4.66 -9.35 2.45
N PRO A 262 3.48 -9.28 3.08
CA PRO A 262 2.25 -8.85 2.41
C PRO A 262 2.34 -7.46 1.80
N ILE A 263 3.12 -6.56 2.43
CA ILE A 263 3.32 -5.19 1.97
C ILE A 263 3.99 -5.09 0.59
N TYR A 264 4.69 -6.13 0.12
CA TYR A 264 5.28 -6.14 -1.22
C TYR A 264 4.23 -6.19 -2.33
N LEU A 265 2.96 -6.50 -2.01
CA LEU A 265 1.83 -6.42 -2.95
C LEU A 265 1.35 -4.98 -3.20
N VAL A 266 1.71 -4.00 -2.36
CA VAL A 266 1.21 -2.61 -2.48
C VAL A 266 1.37 -2.03 -3.90
N PRO A 267 2.51 -2.20 -4.62
CA PRO A 267 2.66 -1.68 -5.98
C PRO A 267 1.74 -2.33 -7.02
N VAL A 268 1.13 -3.49 -6.71
CA VAL A 268 0.19 -4.18 -7.61
C VAL A 268 -1.23 -3.60 -7.49
N PHE A 269 -1.57 -3.03 -6.35
CA PHE A 269 -2.93 -2.59 -6.05
C PHE A 269 -3.50 -1.56 -7.02
N PRO A 270 -2.77 -0.51 -7.44
CA PRO A 270 -3.29 0.40 -8.45
C PRO A 270 -3.75 -0.30 -9.71
N PHE A 271 -2.98 -1.30 -10.17
CA PHE A 271 -3.30 -2.03 -11.40
C PHE A 271 -4.54 -2.93 -11.24
N ILE A 272 -4.71 -3.58 -10.08
CA ILE A 272 -5.90 -4.39 -9.78
C ILE A 272 -7.14 -3.50 -9.68
N VAL A 273 -7.03 -2.36 -9.01
CA VAL A 273 -8.16 -1.44 -8.82
C VAL A 273 -8.55 -0.77 -10.13
N TYR A 274 -7.58 -0.35 -10.95
CA TYR A 274 -7.85 0.20 -12.29
C TYR A 274 -8.41 -0.81 -13.28
N LEU A 275 -8.20 -2.10 -13.08
CA LEU A 275 -8.78 -3.15 -13.92
C LEU A 275 -10.31 -3.16 -13.82
N LEU A 276 -10.90 -2.84 -12.68
CA LEU A 276 -12.36 -2.82 -12.47
C LEU A 276 -13.09 -1.87 -13.43
N PRO A 277 -12.77 -0.56 -13.52
CA PRO A 277 -13.46 0.33 -14.46
C PRO A 277 -13.18 -0.02 -15.93
N VAL A 278 -12.01 -0.57 -16.25
CA VAL A 278 -11.70 -1.06 -17.61
C VAL A 278 -12.58 -2.26 -17.95
N LEU A 279 -12.74 -3.21 -17.03
CA LEU A 279 -13.63 -4.35 -17.19
C LEU A 279 -15.08 -3.92 -17.33
N LEU A 280 -15.56 -3.00 -16.47
CA LEU A 280 -16.91 -2.45 -16.53
C LEU A 280 -17.20 -1.76 -17.88
N GLY A 281 -16.19 -1.07 -18.45
CA GLY A 281 -16.29 -0.49 -19.80
C GLY A 281 -16.46 -1.53 -20.91
N ARG A 282 -15.89 -2.73 -20.75
CA ARG A 282 -15.96 -3.82 -21.71
C ARG A 282 -17.19 -4.72 -21.55
N THR A 283 -17.51 -5.11 -20.31
CA THR A 283 -18.48 -6.17 -20.02
C THR A 283 -19.78 -5.68 -19.39
N GLY A 284 -19.84 -4.40 -18.99
CA GLY A 284 -20.94 -3.88 -18.17
C GLY A 284 -20.95 -4.44 -16.75
N GLU A 285 -22.00 -4.11 -16.01
CA GLU A 285 -22.19 -4.60 -14.65
C GLU A 285 -22.56 -6.08 -14.64
N ARG A 286 -22.05 -6.82 -13.64
CA ARG A 286 -22.28 -8.25 -13.47
C ARG A 286 -23.12 -8.53 -12.23
N ARG A 287 -23.98 -9.56 -12.30
CA ARG A 287 -24.88 -9.95 -11.22
C ARG A 287 -24.20 -10.34 -9.91
N TRP A 288 -22.92 -10.75 -9.95
CA TRP A 288 -22.14 -11.10 -8.75
C TRP A 288 -21.62 -9.88 -8.00
N MET A 289 -21.48 -8.71 -8.63
CA MET A 289 -20.91 -7.51 -8.02
C MET A 289 -21.68 -7.00 -6.80
N PRO A 290 -23.03 -6.94 -6.81
CA PRO A 290 -23.82 -6.63 -5.62
C PRO A 290 -23.54 -7.57 -4.44
N TRP A 291 -23.40 -8.86 -4.69
CA TRP A 291 -23.09 -9.84 -3.66
C TRP A 291 -21.68 -9.64 -3.09
N ALA A 292 -20.69 -9.39 -3.96
CA ALA A 292 -19.31 -9.15 -3.54
C ALA A 292 -19.18 -7.96 -2.59
N VAL A 293 -19.97 -6.90 -2.77
CA VAL A 293 -20.01 -5.74 -1.88
C VAL A 293 -20.89 -6.02 -0.66
N GLY A 294 -22.05 -6.65 -0.84
CA GLY A 294 -23.04 -6.90 0.20
C GLY A 294 -22.49 -7.75 1.35
N ILE A 295 -21.69 -8.76 1.06
CA ILE A 295 -21.06 -9.61 2.08
C ILE A 295 -20.25 -8.76 3.07
N PHE A 296 -19.46 -7.80 2.59
CA PHE A 296 -18.66 -6.93 3.45
C PHE A 296 -19.52 -5.90 4.19
N ASN A 297 -20.58 -5.36 3.57
CA ASN A 297 -21.52 -4.50 4.30
C ASN A 297 -22.15 -5.24 5.50
N VAL A 298 -22.61 -6.48 5.30
CA VAL A 298 -23.16 -7.30 6.38
C VAL A 298 -22.11 -7.61 7.45
N LEU A 299 -20.89 -7.99 7.03
CA LEU A 299 -19.80 -8.29 7.96
C LEU A 299 -19.47 -7.07 8.84
N PHE A 300 -19.35 -5.87 8.25
CA PHE A 300 -19.06 -4.66 9.03
C PHE A 300 -20.21 -4.22 9.94
N ILE A 301 -21.46 -4.51 9.58
CA ILE A 301 -22.61 -4.30 10.48
C ILE A 301 -22.50 -5.23 11.69
N ILE A 302 -22.25 -6.51 11.48
CA ILE A 302 -22.16 -7.51 12.55
C ILE A 302 -20.98 -7.18 13.48
N VAL A 303 -19.80 -6.94 12.91
CA VAL A 303 -18.59 -6.63 13.68
C VAL A 303 -18.74 -5.28 14.40
N GLY A 304 -19.27 -4.26 13.74
CA GLY A 304 -19.47 -2.93 14.32
C GLY A 304 -20.51 -2.97 15.46
N ALA A 305 -21.65 -3.59 15.24
CA ALA A 305 -22.66 -3.74 16.28
C ALA A 305 -22.15 -4.57 17.48
N GLY A 306 -21.45 -5.68 17.22
CA GLY A 306 -20.83 -6.49 18.27
C GLY A 306 -19.78 -5.71 19.08
N ALA A 307 -18.91 -4.94 18.40
CA ALA A 307 -17.94 -4.07 19.05
C ALA A 307 -18.61 -3.00 19.92
N LEU A 308 -19.66 -2.36 19.43
CA LEU A 308 -20.43 -1.37 20.22
C LEU A 308 -21.08 -2.01 21.47
N LEU A 309 -21.67 -3.19 21.36
CA LEU A 309 -22.24 -3.90 22.51
C LEU A 309 -21.21 -4.20 23.59
N ILE A 310 -19.98 -4.60 23.18
CA ILE A 310 -18.88 -4.86 24.12
C ILE A 310 -18.36 -3.56 24.74
N LEU A 311 -18.11 -2.54 23.94
CA LEU A 311 -17.55 -1.26 24.40
C LEU A 311 -18.52 -0.51 25.32
N LEU A 312 -19.83 -0.61 25.08
CA LEU A 312 -20.89 -0.06 25.93
C LEU A 312 -21.20 -0.92 27.16
N GLY A 313 -20.53 -2.08 27.32
CA GLY A 313 -20.71 -2.97 28.48
C GLY A 313 -21.96 -3.82 28.46
N ALA A 314 -22.72 -3.84 27.34
CA ALA A 314 -23.94 -4.67 27.22
C ALA A 314 -23.60 -6.17 27.08
N VAL A 315 -22.43 -6.49 26.54
CA VAL A 315 -21.90 -7.87 26.43
C VAL A 315 -20.49 -7.90 27.00
N SER A 316 -20.25 -8.85 27.90
CA SER A 316 -18.92 -9.06 28.52
C SER A 316 -18.28 -10.32 27.93
N VAL A 317 -17.11 -10.13 27.28
CA VAL A 317 -16.27 -11.22 26.78
C VAL A 317 -14.94 -11.14 27.52
N PRO A 318 -14.59 -12.10 28.41
CA PRO A 318 -13.42 -11.99 29.29
C PRO A 318 -12.12 -11.67 28.55
N ALA A 319 -11.80 -12.40 27.48
CA ALA A 319 -10.59 -12.18 26.68
C ALA A 319 -10.54 -10.79 26.01
N VAL A 320 -11.69 -10.25 25.59
CA VAL A 320 -11.76 -8.91 25.01
C VAL A 320 -11.64 -7.83 26.09
N ASN A 321 -12.21 -8.07 27.26
CA ASN A 321 -12.11 -7.12 28.39
C ASN A 321 -10.67 -7.01 28.89
N GLU A 322 -9.92 -8.10 28.95
CA GLU A 322 -8.50 -8.08 29.27
C GLU A 322 -7.72 -7.23 28.26
N LEU A 323 -7.96 -7.44 26.97
CA LEU A 323 -7.36 -6.64 25.90
C LEU A 323 -7.74 -5.15 26.01
N LEU A 324 -9.00 -4.83 26.31
CA LEU A 324 -9.48 -3.45 26.48
C LEU A 324 -8.91 -2.79 27.75
N ASN A 325 -8.50 -3.55 28.75
CA ASN A 325 -7.81 -3.04 29.93
C ASN A 325 -6.35 -2.71 29.59
N GLU A 326 -5.70 -3.53 28.77
CA GLU A 326 -4.35 -3.25 28.25
C GLU A 326 -4.36 -2.03 27.31
N TYR A 327 -5.36 -1.93 26.40
CA TYR A 327 -5.48 -0.87 25.40
C TYR A 327 -6.69 0.04 25.72
N SER A 328 -6.62 0.76 26.84
CA SER A 328 -7.72 1.57 27.37
C SER A 328 -8.23 2.63 26.38
N PHE A 329 -7.37 3.13 25.50
CA PHE A 329 -7.75 4.09 24.45
C PHE A 329 -8.85 3.58 23.49
N ALA A 330 -9.05 2.25 23.42
CA ALA A 330 -10.12 1.67 22.59
C ALA A 330 -11.53 2.03 23.11
N ARG A 331 -11.67 2.45 24.36
CA ARG A 331 -12.94 2.89 24.97
C ARG A 331 -13.19 4.41 24.83
N GLU A 332 -12.26 5.13 24.22
CA GLU A 332 -12.41 6.57 24.02
C GLU A 332 -13.54 6.91 23.05
N ILE A 333 -14.22 8.02 23.31
CA ILE A 333 -15.37 8.49 22.51
C ILE A 333 -15.08 8.55 21.01
N PRO A 334 -13.91 9.02 20.53
CA PRO A 334 -13.62 9.07 19.10
C PRO A 334 -13.60 7.68 18.45
N VAL A 335 -13.15 6.63 19.15
CA VAL A 335 -13.16 5.25 18.64
C VAL A 335 -14.59 4.74 18.51
N ILE A 336 -15.41 4.96 19.55
CA ILE A 336 -16.83 4.58 19.55
C ILE A 336 -17.57 5.29 18.41
N ASN A 337 -17.35 6.58 18.23
CA ASN A 337 -17.94 7.35 17.12
C ASN A 337 -17.51 6.80 15.75
N GLY A 338 -16.24 6.45 15.60
CA GLY A 338 -15.74 5.82 14.37
C GLY A 338 -16.47 4.52 14.03
N ILE A 339 -16.69 3.66 15.02
CA ILE A 339 -17.43 2.39 14.86
C ILE A 339 -18.90 2.67 14.54
N ILE A 340 -19.51 3.66 15.16
CA ILE A 340 -20.90 4.08 14.87
C ILE A 340 -21.02 4.54 13.41
N HIS A 341 -20.14 5.44 12.94
CA HIS A 341 -20.12 5.91 11.56
C HIS A 341 -19.97 4.77 10.56
N LEU A 342 -19.04 3.85 10.82
CA LEU A 342 -18.82 2.67 9.99
C LEU A 342 -20.08 1.79 9.92
N THR A 343 -20.71 1.52 11.06
CA THR A 343 -21.91 0.69 11.16
C THR A 343 -23.09 1.31 10.43
N ILE A 344 -23.35 2.59 10.67
CA ILE A 344 -24.45 3.34 10.02
C ILE A 344 -24.25 3.39 8.51
N ALA A 345 -23.05 3.72 8.04
CA ALA A 345 -22.74 3.80 6.61
C ALA A 345 -22.99 2.44 5.92
N ASN A 346 -22.63 1.33 6.55
CA ASN A 346 -22.89 -0.01 6.01
C ASN A 346 -24.37 -0.40 6.07
N CYS A 347 -25.12 0.00 7.10
CA CYS A 347 -26.60 -0.19 7.16
C CYS A 347 -27.29 0.53 6.01
N ILE A 348 -26.93 1.79 5.78
CA ILE A 348 -27.48 2.59 4.65
C ILE A 348 -27.05 1.93 3.31
N GLY A 349 -25.80 1.49 3.20
CA GLY A 349 -25.31 0.77 2.04
C GLY A 349 -26.12 -0.50 1.74
N LEU A 350 -26.35 -1.33 2.74
CA LEU A 350 -27.14 -2.55 2.61
C LEU A 350 -28.60 -2.23 2.20
N TRP A 351 -29.19 -1.17 2.74
CA TRP A 351 -30.52 -0.73 2.33
C TRP A 351 -30.57 -0.37 0.83
N PHE A 352 -29.58 0.40 0.32
CA PHE A 352 -29.49 0.71 -1.09
C PHE A 352 -29.28 -0.56 -1.96
N LEU A 353 -28.48 -1.51 -1.49
CA LEU A 353 -28.26 -2.76 -2.19
C LEU A 353 -29.56 -3.56 -2.36
N VAL A 354 -30.35 -3.67 -1.30
CA VAL A 354 -31.60 -4.44 -1.30
C VAL A 354 -32.69 -3.72 -2.09
N LYS A 355 -32.88 -2.42 -1.87
CA LYS A 355 -34.00 -1.65 -2.48
C LYS A 355 -33.72 -1.21 -3.90
N ARG A 356 -32.50 -0.75 -4.19
CA ARG A 356 -32.14 -0.18 -5.50
C ARG A 356 -31.34 -1.16 -6.37
N LYS A 357 -30.92 -2.30 -5.84
CA LYS A 357 -30.10 -3.32 -6.52
C LYS A 357 -28.83 -2.75 -7.18
N CYS A 358 -28.31 -1.64 -6.68
CA CYS A 358 -27.08 -1.01 -7.11
C CYS A 358 -25.94 -1.43 -6.19
N TRP A 359 -24.73 -1.57 -6.68
CA TRP A 359 -23.54 -1.95 -5.91
C TRP A 359 -22.57 -0.79 -5.68
N ASN A 360 -22.65 0.27 -6.47
CA ASN A 360 -21.74 1.42 -6.43
C ASN A 360 -21.93 2.25 -5.16
N ILE A 361 -23.18 2.56 -4.78
CA ILE A 361 -23.49 3.34 -3.58
C ILE A 361 -23.09 2.57 -2.31
N PRO A 362 -23.45 1.29 -2.13
CA PRO A 362 -22.95 0.49 -1.02
C PRO A 362 -21.43 0.41 -0.94
N SER A 363 -20.75 0.24 -2.07
CA SER A 363 -19.29 0.24 -2.13
C SER A 363 -18.71 1.59 -1.70
N PHE A 364 -19.31 2.70 -2.15
CA PHE A 364 -18.93 4.04 -1.73
C PHE A 364 -19.14 4.27 -0.24
N LEU A 365 -20.29 3.90 0.31
CA LEU A 365 -20.61 4.08 1.73
C LEU A 365 -19.72 3.24 2.64
N LEU A 366 -19.36 2.03 2.22
CA LEU A 366 -18.40 1.19 2.94
C LEU A 366 -17.04 1.89 3.08
N GLY A 367 -16.51 2.41 1.98
CA GLY A 367 -15.25 3.13 2.01
C GLY A 367 -15.33 4.46 2.79
N ALA A 368 -16.42 5.22 2.60
CA ALA A 368 -16.66 6.46 3.36
C ALA A 368 -16.73 6.19 4.87
N GLY A 369 -17.43 5.13 5.27
CA GLY A 369 -17.50 4.70 6.66
C GLY A 369 -16.13 4.34 7.25
N LEU A 370 -15.28 3.63 6.48
CA LEU A 370 -13.91 3.32 6.88
C LEU A 370 -13.05 4.59 7.04
N LEU A 371 -13.12 5.53 6.11
CA LEU A 371 -12.38 6.80 6.21
C LEU A 371 -12.85 7.62 7.41
N LEU A 372 -14.17 7.70 7.66
CA LEU A 372 -14.72 8.39 8.82
C LEU A 372 -14.28 7.71 10.13
N ALA A 373 -14.23 6.38 10.17
CA ALA A 373 -13.73 5.65 11.33
C ALA A 373 -12.26 5.96 11.61
N VAL A 374 -11.39 5.94 10.58
CA VAL A 374 -9.97 6.30 10.71
C VAL A 374 -9.81 7.76 11.11
N PHE A 375 -10.57 8.67 10.51
CA PHE A 375 -10.55 10.10 10.86
C PHE A 375 -10.96 10.32 12.31
N SER A 376 -12.03 9.68 12.78
CA SER A 376 -12.46 9.77 14.18
C SER A 376 -11.38 9.21 15.12
N ALA A 377 -10.81 8.04 14.80
CA ALA A 377 -9.75 7.43 15.60
C ALA A 377 -8.46 8.27 15.60
N SER A 378 -8.21 9.12 14.61
CA SER A 378 -7.03 9.98 14.59
C SER A 378 -6.97 10.99 15.74
N ALA A 379 -8.11 11.32 16.35
CA ALA A 379 -8.18 12.21 17.50
C ALA A 379 -7.44 11.67 18.74
N ILE A 380 -7.32 10.34 18.86
CA ILE A 380 -6.62 9.68 19.98
C ILE A 380 -5.18 9.27 19.65
N ILE A 381 -4.59 9.80 18.58
CA ILE A 381 -3.24 9.38 18.16
C ILE A 381 -2.18 9.59 19.25
N ARG A 382 -2.38 10.61 20.10
CA ARG A 382 -1.48 10.88 21.25
C ARG A 382 -1.54 9.76 22.27
N ASP A 383 -2.71 9.18 22.52
CA ASP A 383 -2.93 8.11 23.48
C ASP A 383 -2.46 6.75 22.93
N VAL A 384 -2.47 6.61 21.61
CA VAL A 384 -1.96 5.43 20.89
C VAL A 384 -0.44 5.46 20.74
N ASN A 385 0.16 6.64 20.64
CA ASN A 385 1.60 6.82 20.38
C ASN A 385 2.50 6.04 21.37
N PRO A 386 2.24 6.01 22.69
CA PRO A 386 3.03 5.23 23.65
C PRO A 386 3.07 3.72 23.36
N TYR A 387 2.08 3.19 22.67
CA TYR A 387 1.96 1.76 22.31
C TYR A 387 2.66 1.41 21.00
N ILE A 388 2.86 2.40 20.11
CA ILE A 388 3.43 2.18 18.77
C ILE A 388 4.97 2.33 18.76
N GLY A 389 5.52 3.24 19.56
CA GLY A 389 6.94 3.58 19.51
C GLY A 389 7.56 3.88 20.88
N TYR A 390 8.86 4.17 20.87
CA TYR A 390 9.63 4.44 22.09
C TYR A 390 9.65 5.92 22.47
N GLY A 391 9.15 6.84 21.65
CA GLY A 391 9.24 8.28 21.87
C GLY A 391 8.75 8.72 23.26
N SER A 392 7.60 8.21 23.69
CA SER A 392 6.98 8.57 24.97
C SER A 392 7.76 8.07 26.20
N ILE A 393 8.40 6.89 26.12
CA ILE A 393 9.24 6.39 27.21
C ILE A 393 10.62 7.07 27.18
N CYS A 394 11.19 7.32 25.99
CA CYS A 394 12.47 8.00 25.83
C CYS A 394 12.45 9.43 26.39
N ALA A 395 11.31 10.14 26.23
CA ALA A 395 11.14 11.48 26.82
C ALA A 395 11.17 11.51 28.36
N LYS A 396 11.07 10.35 29.00
CA LYS A 396 11.14 10.19 30.47
C LYS A 396 12.49 9.68 30.94
N VAL A 397 13.43 9.42 30.04
CA VAL A 397 14.81 9.02 30.38
C VAL A 397 15.56 10.24 30.92
N PRO A 398 16.17 10.17 32.11
CA PRO A 398 16.93 11.28 32.66
C PRO A 398 18.14 11.62 31.78
N GLU A 399 18.45 12.91 31.68
CA GLU A 399 19.62 13.38 30.95
C GLU A 399 20.93 12.88 31.62
N GLY A 400 21.91 12.54 30.78
CA GLY A 400 23.22 12.11 31.27
C GLY A 400 23.31 10.65 31.76
N THR A 401 22.19 9.91 31.89
CA THR A 401 22.22 8.51 32.34
C THR A 401 22.57 7.57 31.19
N GLN A 402 23.33 6.51 31.45
CA GLN A 402 23.48 5.40 30.48
C GLN A 402 22.15 4.66 30.37
N VAL A 403 21.86 4.17 29.16
CA VAL A 403 20.59 3.46 28.92
C VAL A 403 20.84 2.02 28.51
N ALA A 404 20.23 1.10 29.27
CA ALA A 404 20.20 -0.32 28.99
C ALA A 404 18.80 -0.74 28.57
N THR A 405 18.72 -1.71 27.67
CA THR A 405 17.44 -2.26 27.21
C THR A 405 17.43 -3.78 27.32
N VAL A 406 16.29 -4.33 27.72
CA VAL A 406 16.08 -5.77 27.82
C VAL A 406 14.65 -6.11 27.42
N PHE A 407 14.45 -7.23 26.67
CA PHE A 407 13.16 -7.67 26.13
C PHE A 407 12.45 -6.69 25.20
N LEU A 408 13.18 -5.80 24.54
CA LEU A 408 12.62 -4.88 23.57
C LEU A 408 12.76 -5.41 22.13
N HIS A 409 11.86 -4.99 21.27
CA HIS A 409 11.94 -5.28 19.85
C HIS A 409 12.59 -4.11 19.11
N ARG A 410 13.73 -4.32 18.43
CA ARG A 410 14.50 -3.28 17.74
C ARG A 410 14.89 -2.12 18.67
N PRO A 411 15.58 -2.38 19.77
CA PRO A 411 15.93 -1.37 20.78
C PRO A 411 16.82 -0.25 20.23
N LYS A 412 17.61 -0.50 19.19
CA LYS A 412 18.44 0.53 18.51
C LYS A 412 17.65 1.72 17.98
N ASN A 413 16.33 1.62 17.85
CA ASN A 413 15.49 2.79 17.52
C ASN A 413 15.52 3.83 18.66
N ILE A 414 15.82 3.43 19.89
CA ILE A 414 15.95 4.31 21.05
C ILE A 414 17.12 5.26 20.88
N ASP A 415 18.23 4.83 20.25
CA ASP A 415 19.40 5.66 19.95
C ASP A 415 19.00 6.97 19.24
N THR A 416 18.06 6.87 18.31
CA THR A 416 17.57 8.02 17.54
C THR A 416 16.80 9.03 18.40
N TYR A 417 16.06 8.54 19.40
CA TYR A 417 15.26 9.41 20.28
C TYR A 417 16.10 10.10 21.35
N ILE A 418 17.12 9.41 21.89
CA ILE A 418 17.95 9.93 22.99
C ILE A 418 19.28 10.55 22.51
N GLY A 419 19.60 10.45 21.20
CA GLY A 419 20.82 11.01 20.58
C GLY A 419 22.13 10.36 21.04
N ARG A 420 22.09 9.16 21.60
CA ARG A 420 23.25 8.41 22.10
C ARG A 420 23.04 6.90 21.99
N GLN A 421 24.13 6.14 22.00
CA GLN A 421 24.07 4.69 21.93
C GLN A 421 23.56 4.08 23.24
N ILE A 422 22.75 3.02 23.12
CA ILE A 422 22.26 2.21 24.22
C ILE A 422 23.02 0.87 24.28
N THR A 423 22.99 0.24 25.44
CA THR A 423 23.42 -1.15 25.62
C THR A 423 22.20 -2.06 25.55
N ASP A 424 22.17 -2.99 24.59
CA ASP A 424 21.04 -3.93 24.44
C ASP A 424 21.45 -5.33 24.92
N TYR A 425 20.76 -5.80 25.94
CA TYR A 425 20.93 -7.14 26.52
C TYR A 425 20.01 -8.18 25.87
N GLY A 426 19.19 -7.80 24.90
CA GLY A 426 18.31 -8.72 24.19
C GLY A 426 17.29 -9.38 25.11
N LYS A 427 17.49 -10.65 25.46
CA LYS A 427 16.66 -11.43 26.40
C LYS A 427 17.44 -11.90 27.62
N ASP A 428 18.66 -11.49 27.78
CA ASP A 428 19.59 -11.98 28.77
C ASP A 428 19.58 -11.06 30.00
N CYS A 429 18.77 -11.44 31.01
CA CYS A 429 18.71 -10.71 32.28
C CYS A 429 19.89 -11.03 33.17
N ASP A 430 20.47 -12.24 33.06
CA ASP A 430 21.60 -12.65 33.91
C ASP A 430 22.81 -11.82 33.59
N LYS A 431 23.10 -11.59 32.32
CA LYS A 431 24.15 -10.70 31.86
C LYS A 431 23.94 -9.26 32.31
N LEU A 432 22.70 -8.75 32.30
CA LEU A 432 22.39 -7.42 32.81
C LEU A 432 22.68 -7.32 34.32
N ALA A 433 22.33 -8.35 35.10
CA ALA A 433 22.58 -8.40 36.53
C ALA A 433 24.07 -8.52 36.85
N GLU A 434 24.82 -9.31 36.08
CA GLU A 434 26.26 -9.49 36.19
C GLU A 434 27.00 -8.17 35.94
N ASP A 435 26.70 -7.48 34.83
CA ASP A 435 27.30 -6.18 34.48
C ASP A 435 27.01 -5.11 35.55
N ILE A 436 25.80 -5.11 36.16
CA ILE A 436 25.47 -4.21 37.29
C ILE A 436 26.28 -4.58 38.52
N GLY A 437 26.45 -5.87 38.81
CA GLY A 437 27.24 -6.37 39.95
C GLY A 437 28.75 -6.06 39.83
N GLU A 438 29.33 -6.32 38.66
CA GLU A 438 30.74 -6.03 38.36
C GLU A 438 31.03 -4.53 38.41
N ALA A 439 30.14 -3.70 37.84
CA ALA A 439 30.28 -2.25 37.88
C ALA A 439 30.21 -1.71 39.35
N SER A 440 29.40 -2.32 40.19
CA SER A 440 29.31 -2.00 41.63
C SER A 440 30.55 -2.44 42.41
N ALA A 441 31.22 -3.54 42.00
CA ALA A 441 32.43 -4.05 42.67
C ALA A 441 33.69 -3.29 42.27
N SER A 442 33.71 -2.62 41.09
CA SER A 442 34.89 -1.92 40.58
C SER A 442 35.21 -0.58 41.26
N GLY A 443 34.37 -0.08 42.16
CA GLY A 443 34.61 1.15 42.93
C GLY A 443 34.76 2.42 42.08
N SER A 444 34.28 2.44 40.86
CA SER A 444 34.28 3.61 39.98
C SER A 444 33.23 4.64 40.44
N GLU A 445 33.37 5.90 40.00
CA GLU A 445 32.39 6.97 40.31
C GLU A 445 30.96 6.50 40.09
N ALA A 446 30.05 6.89 41.00
CA ALA A 446 28.63 6.51 40.92
C ALA A 446 28.03 6.83 39.55
N ARG A 447 27.61 5.80 38.84
CA ARG A 447 26.98 5.92 37.53
C ARG A 447 25.49 5.62 37.63
N HIS A 448 24.71 6.36 36.86
CA HIS A 448 23.26 6.12 36.75
C HIS A 448 22.97 5.35 35.50
N LEU A 449 22.38 4.15 35.64
CA LEU A 449 21.94 3.28 34.55
C LEU A 449 20.40 3.27 34.50
N THR A 450 19.86 3.76 33.43
CA THR A 450 18.40 3.70 33.19
C THR A 450 18.06 2.44 32.37
N ILE A 451 17.25 1.56 32.94
CA ILE A 451 16.86 0.30 32.33
C ILE A 451 15.46 0.44 31.77
N VAL A 452 15.29 0.13 30.48
CA VAL A 452 14.00 0.16 29.78
C VAL A 452 13.60 -1.24 29.37
N THR A 453 12.35 -1.62 29.71
CA THR A 453 11.81 -2.95 29.40
C THR A 453 10.32 -2.89 29.10
N ARG A 454 9.71 -4.03 28.73
CA ARG A 454 8.25 -4.18 28.64
C ARG A 454 7.65 -4.49 30.00
N ARG A 455 6.51 -3.86 30.31
CA ARG A 455 5.76 -4.09 31.55
C ARG A 455 5.41 -5.55 31.76
N SER A 456 4.91 -6.25 30.74
CA SER A 456 4.57 -7.68 30.80
C SER A 456 5.77 -8.56 31.13
N ARG A 457 6.99 -8.15 30.73
CA ARG A 457 8.22 -8.86 31.06
C ARG A 457 8.71 -8.57 32.48
N LEU A 458 8.54 -7.34 32.94
CA LEU A 458 8.82 -7.00 34.33
C LEU A 458 7.94 -7.82 35.29
N GLU A 459 6.69 -8.06 34.94
CA GLU A 459 5.75 -8.86 35.74
C GLU A 459 6.07 -10.36 35.72
N SER A 460 6.71 -10.89 34.66
CA SER A 460 7.00 -12.32 34.48
C SER A 460 8.40 -12.76 34.87
N GLU A 461 9.37 -11.84 34.96
CA GLU A 461 10.79 -12.16 35.17
C GLU A 461 11.25 -11.75 36.61
N PRO A 462 11.46 -12.71 37.54
CA PRO A 462 11.79 -12.40 38.93
C PRO A 462 13.08 -11.58 39.09
N LEU A 463 14.14 -11.90 38.36
CA LEU A 463 15.42 -11.20 38.40
C LEU A 463 15.27 -9.73 38.00
N LEU A 464 14.45 -9.48 36.97
CA LEU A 464 14.18 -8.12 36.53
C LEU A 464 13.39 -7.31 37.57
N GLN A 465 12.44 -7.99 38.27
CA GLN A 465 11.73 -7.35 39.40
C GLN A 465 12.67 -6.95 40.51
N GLU A 466 13.67 -7.77 40.83
CA GLU A 466 14.67 -7.49 41.87
C GLU A 466 15.54 -6.28 41.49
N ILE A 467 16.02 -6.25 40.24
CA ILE A 467 16.75 -5.10 39.71
C ILE A 467 15.89 -3.81 39.74
N PHE A 468 14.62 -3.90 39.38
CA PHE A 468 13.73 -2.73 39.41
C PHE A 468 13.38 -2.27 40.82
N LYS A 469 13.39 -3.16 41.82
CA LYS A 469 13.21 -2.81 43.24
C LYS A 469 14.40 -2.05 43.80
N SER A 470 15.63 -2.31 43.34
CA SER A 470 16.84 -1.61 43.74
C SER A 470 16.99 -0.22 43.13
N GLY A 471 16.20 0.08 42.10
CA GLY A 471 16.23 1.35 41.40
C GLY A 471 15.31 2.43 41.99
N THR A 472 15.22 3.54 41.29
CA THR A 472 14.25 4.61 41.56
C THR A 472 12.81 4.15 41.29
N ALA A 473 11.83 5.05 41.51
CA ALA A 473 10.44 4.75 41.19
C ALA A 473 10.27 4.31 39.72
N VAL A 474 9.49 3.25 39.51
CA VAL A 474 9.20 2.72 38.16
C VAL A 474 8.30 3.69 37.42
N ILE A 475 8.77 4.17 36.29
CA ILE A 475 8.01 5.06 35.42
C ILE A 475 7.39 4.24 34.28
N HIS A 476 6.08 4.35 34.08
CA HIS A 476 5.34 3.66 33.02
C HIS A 476 5.02 4.58 31.85
N SER A 477 5.05 4.03 30.64
CA SER A 477 4.58 4.70 29.42
C SER A 477 4.09 3.68 28.41
N GLY A 478 2.76 3.54 28.28
CA GLY A 478 2.16 2.48 27.49
C GLY A 478 2.59 1.09 27.96
N PRO A 479 3.03 0.21 27.04
CA PRO A 479 3.51 -1.14 27.38
C PRO A 479 4.94 -1.18 27.94
N TYR A 480 5.59 -0.03 28.09
CA TYR A 480 6.98 0.07 28.53
C TYR A 480 7.09 0.63 29.93
N CYS A 481 8.15 0.27 30.61
CA CYS A 481 8.54 0.82 31.90
C CYS A 481 10.05 1.04 31.95
N LEU A 482 10.45 1.98 32.80
CA LEU A 482 11.85 2.26 33.09
C LEU A 482 12.07 2.46 34.58
N THR A 483 13.28 2.17 35.01
CA THR A 483 13.83 2.56 36.34
C THR A 483 15.27 3.01 36.17
N THR A 484 15.77 3.80 37.08
CA THR A 484 17.20 4.19 37.11
C THR A 484 17.86 3.58 38.36
N VAL A 485 18.89 2.79 38.10
CA VAL A 485 19.69 2.14 39.13
C VAL A 485 21.00 2.95 39.33
N THR A 486 21.38 3.21 40.55
CA THR A 486 22.67 3.82 40.86
C THR A 486 23.69 2.72 41.12
N ILE A 487 24.68 2.63 40.24
CA ILE A 487 25.80 1.71 40.36
C ILE A 487 26.90 2.47 41.12
N ARG A 488 27.24 1.98 42.29
CA ARG A 488 28.29 2.58 43.17
C ARG A 488 29.54 1.74 43.18
#